data_a0ae1b0ba7774d1ebef6c0789907b401
#
_entry.id   a0ae1b0ba7774d1ebef6c0789907b401
#
_cell.length_a   1.000
_cell.length_b   1.000
_cell.length_c   1.000
_cell.angle_alpha   90.00
_cell.angle_beta   90.00
_cell.angle_gamma   90.00
#
_symmetry.space_group_name_H-M   'P 1'
#
loop_
_entity.id
_entity.type
_entity.pdbx_description
1 polymer ?
#
loop_
_entity_poly.entity_id
_entity_poly.type
_entity_poly.pdbx_seq_one_letter_code
_entity_poly.pdbx_strand_id
1 'polypeptide(L)'
;NPVSYEKAVDALRRYDGVVEQATEAELAEACAEADQTGLFNCPHTGVALAALKKLVAGGTIRRGDRVVVISTAHGLKFVDFKVRYHEMTLEGVESQAANPPIELPADYAVVRDHMLREIERRVGS
;
A
#
# COMPACT_ATOMS: atom_id res chain seq x y z
N ASN A 1 9.10 -2.98 -24.70
CA ASN A 1 8.82 -1.58 -24.32
C ASN A 1 7.37 -1.45 -23.92
N PRO A 2 7.06 -0.71 -22.83
CA PRO A 2 5.68 -0.42 -22.46
C PRO A 2 4.95 0.32 -23.60
N VAL A 3 3.69 -0.01 -23.82
CA VAL A 3 2.87 0.59 -24.91
C VAL A 3 2.80 2.13 -24.82
N SER A 4 2.91 2.67 -23.62
CA SER A 4 2.84 4.11 -23.36
C SER A 4 4.19 4.80 -23.15
N TYR A 5 5.30 4.14 -23.48
CA TYR A 5 6.65 4.67 -23.20
C TYR A 5 6.86 6.07 -23.76
N GLU A 6 6.59 6.27 -25.06
CA GLU A 6 6.78 7.57 -25.71
C GLU A 6 5.94 8.66 -25.07
N LYS A 7 4.66 8.36 -24.78
CA LYS A 7 3.76 9.31 -24.10
C LYS A 7 4.25 9.68 -22.71
N ALA A 8 4.80 8.72 -21.95
CA ALA A 8 5.36 8.98 -20.63
C ALA A 8 6.60 9.87 -20.71
N VAL A 9 7.50 9.60 -21.67
CA VAL A 9 8.70 10.41 -21.91
C VAL A 9 8.34 11.85 -22.30
N ASP A 10 7.37 12.01 -23.19
CA ASP A 10 6.92 13.33 -23.62
C ASP A 10 6.26 14.11 -22.47
N ALA A 11 5.44 13.45 -21.63
CA ALA A 11 4.85 14.06 -20.46
C ALA A 11 5.91 14.50 -19.44
N LEU A 12 6.90 13.64 -19.14
CA LEU A 12 8.00 13.95 -18.23
C LEU A 12 8.80 15.17 -18.72
N ARG A 13 9.14 15.21 -20.01
CA ARG A 13 9.85 16.35 -20.60
C ARG A 13 9.04 17.64 -20.57
N ARG A 14 7.75 17.55 -20.90
CA ARG A 14 6.84 18.70 -20.99
C ARG A 14 6.55 19.36 -19.65
N TYR A 15 6.51 18.57 -18.59
CA TYR A 15 6.10 19.02 -17.26
C TYR A 15 7.24 18.96 -16.23
N ASP A 16 8.48 18.81 -16.69
CA ASP A 16 9.66 18.68 -15.82
C ASP A 16 9.47 17.58 -14.75
N GLY A 17 8.96 16.43 -15.21
CA GLY A 17 8.60 15.31 -14.35
C GLY A 17 9.81 14.58 -13.81
N VAL A 18 9.69 14.05 -12.61
CA VAL A 18 10.72 13.23 -11.95
C VAL A 18 10.30 11.76 -11.99
N VAL A 19 11.28 10.88 -12.20
CA VAL A 19 11.07 9.42 -12.13
C VAL A 19 11.70 8.91 -10.83
N GLU A 20 10.92 8.13 -10.10
CA GLU A 20 11.39 7.46 -8.88
C GLU A 20 10.96 5.99 -8.92
N GLN A 21 11.65 5.16 -8.18
CA GLN A 21 11.40 3.71 -8.10
C GLN A 21 11.26 3.26 -6.65
N ALA A 22 10.64 2.10 -6.45
CA ALA A 22 10.54 1.44 -5.16
C ALA A 22 11.02 -0.01 -5.26
N THR A 23 11.68 -0.48 -4.23
CA THR A 23 11.95 -1.92 -4.03
C THR A 23 10.68 -2.62 -3.57
N GLU A 24 10.65 -3.95 -3.63
CA GLU A 24 9.53 -4.75 -3.12
C GLU A 24 9.25 -4.48 -1.62
N ALA A 25 10.29 -4.33 -0.82
CA ALA A 25 10.14 -3.99 0.59
C ALA A 25 9.52 -2.60 0.79
N GLU A 26 10.01 -1.59 0.07
CA GLU A 26 9.49 -0.21 0.18
C GLU A 26 8.02 -0.10 -0.24
N LEU A 27 7.64 -0.75 -1.35
CA LEU A 27 6.25 -0.73 -1.80
C LEU A 27 5.32 -1.49 -0.86
N ALA A 28 5.79 -2.61 -0.29
CA ALA A 28 5.01 -3.41 0.64
C ALA A 28 4.71 -2.66 1.94
N GLU A 29 5.74 -2.04 2.53
CA GLU A 29 5.59 -1.19 3.72
C GLU A 29 4.70 0.02 3.47
N ALA A 30 4.92 0.76 2.37
CA ALA A 30 4.10 1.91 2.04
C ALA A 30 2.63 1.53 1.79
N CYS A 31 2.40 0.34 1.23
CA CYS A 31 1.07 -0.22 1.03
C CYS A 31 0.39 -0.52 2.37
N ALA A 32 1.09 -1.16 3.30
CA ALA A 32 0.58 -1.50 4.63
C ALA A 32 0.32 -0.27 5.50
N GLU A 33 1.20 0.73 5.45
CA GLU A 33 0.95 2.02 6.13
C GLU A 33 -0.33 2.71 5.63
N ALA A 34 -0.57 2.69 4.32
CA ALA A 34 -1.80 3.26 3.76
C ALA A 34 -3.04 2.47 4.18
N ASP A 35 -2.95 1.15 4.29
CA ASP A 35 -4.05 0.30 4.75
C ASP A 35 -4.50 0.67 6.18
N GLN A 36 -3.58 1.10 7.04
CA GLN A 36 -3.90 1.57 8.40
C GLN A 36 -4.77 2.84 8.42
N THR A 37 -4.80 3.59 7.34
CA THR A 37 -5.68 4.76 7.20
C THR A 37 -7.07 4.42 6.67
N GLY A 38 -7.34 3.14 6.40
CA GLY A 38 -8.57 2.65 5.76
C GLY A 38 -8.51 2.63 4.23
N LEU A 39 -7.39 3.03 3.63
CA LEU A 39 -7.17 2.97 2.19
C LEU A 39 -6.59 1.60 1.80
N PHE A 40 -7.44 0.61 1.60
CA PHE A 40 -7.02 -0.74 1.20
C PHE A 40 -6.61 -0.77 -0.27
N ASN A 41 -5.34 -0.46 -0.53
CA ASN A 41 -4.81 -0.21 -1.87
C ASN A 41 -4.01 -1.39 -2.44
N CYS A 42 -3.73 -1.34 -3.75
CA CYS A 42 -2.95 -2.35 -4.45
C CYS A 42 -1.43 -2.10 -4.35
N PRO A 43 -0.58 -3.13 -4.61
CA PRO A 43 0.88 -2.98 -4.61
C PRO A 43 1.39 -1.88 -5.56
N HIS A 44 0.73 -1.66 -6.70
CA HIS A 44 1.11 -0.58 -7.62
C HIS A 44 0.92 0.82 -7.00
N THR A 45 -0.11 1.00 -6.17
CA THR A 45 -0.26 2.22 -5.37
C THR A 45 0.84 2.31 -4.31
N GLY A 46 1.25 1.16 -3.75
CA GLY A 46 2.42 1.08 -2.87
C GLY A 46 3.70 1.63 -3.49
N VAL A 47 3.95 1.34 -4.79
CA VAL A 47 5.08 1.95 -5.53
C VAL A 47 4.98 3.47 -5.54
N ALA A 48 3.80 4.02 -5.86
CA ALA A 48 3.60 5.47 -5.90
C ALA A 48 3.77 6.13 -4.53
N LEU A 49 3.30 5.48 -3.46
CA LEU A 49 3.45 5.96 -2.08
C LEU A 49 4.90 5.88 -1.59
N ALA A 50 5.62 4.81 -1.91
CA ALA A 50 7.04 4.70 -1.60
C ALA A 50 7.86 5.76 -2.35
N ALA A 51 7.57 5.98 -3.64
CA ALA A 51 8.18 7.06 -4.42
C ALA A 51 7.89 8.45 -3.81
N LEU A 52 6.64 8.70 -3.38
CA LEU A 52 6.28 9.92 -2.66
C LEU A 52 7.15 10.12 -1.41
N LYS A 53 7.29 9.09 -0.57
CA LYS A 53 8.12 9.16 0.65
C LYS A 53 9.58 9.53 0.31
N LYS A 54 10.15 8.93 -0.72
CA LYS A 54 11.52 9.25 -1.21
C LYS A 54 11.63 10.68 -1.71
N LEU A 55 10.68 11.15 -2.52
CA LEU A 55 10.70 12.50 -3.06
C LEU A 55 10.53 13.58 -1.97
N VAL A 56 9.76 13.29 -0.93
CA VAL A 56 9.65 14.15 0.26
C VAL A 56 10.96 14.15 1.04
N ALA A 57 11.54 12.97 1.30
CA ALA A 57 12.81 12.85 2.02
C ALA A 57 13.98 13.54 1.27
N GLY A 58 13.96 13.45 -0.06
CA GLY A 58 14.94 14.11 -0.94
C GLY A 58 14.70 15.62 -1.16
N GLY A 59 13.62 16.18 -0.61
CA GLY A 59 13.29 17.60 -0.73
C GLY A 59 12.74 18.03 -2.09
N THR A 60 12.47 17.10 -2.99
CA THR A 60 11.80 17.37 -4.27
C THR A 60 10.37 17.82 -4.05
N ILE A 61 9.66 17.16 -3.13
CA ILE A 61 8.34 17.56 -2.65
C ILE A 61 8.53 18.24 -1.30
N ARG A 62 8.01 19.46 -1.18
CA ARG A 62 8.21 20.33 -0.01
C ARG A 62 6.98 20.34 0.90
N ARG A 63 7.20 20.72 2.16
CA ARG A 63 6.10 20.97 3.09
C ARG A 63 5.21 22.11 2.56
N GLY A 64 3.93 21.82 2.36
CA GLY A 64 2.98 22.77 1.80
C GLY A 64 2.62 22.50 0.34
N ASP A 65 3.37 21.66 -0.36
CA ASP A 65 2.98 21.22 -1.70
C ASP A 65 1.69 20.39 -1.62
N ARG A 66 0.85 20.56 -2.62
CA ARG A 66 -0.39 19.76 -2.77
C ARG A 66 -0.07 18.58 -3.68
N VAL A 67 -0.13 17.39 -3.11
CA VAL A 67 0.20 16.15 -3.81
C VAL A 67 -1.05 15.32 -4.06
N VAL A 68 -1.16 14.77 -5.26
CA VAL A 68 -2.19 13.79 -5.62
C VAL A 68 -1.50 12.48 -5.97
N VAL A 69 -1.88 11.39 -5.29
CA VAL A 69 -1.44 10.04 -5.61
C VAL A 69 -2.60 9.29 -6.27
N ILE A 70 -2.34 8.70 -7.43
CA ILE A 70 -3.36 7.91 -8.14
C ILE A 70 -3.34 6.49 -7.59
N SER A 71 -4.41 6.10 -6.91
CA SER A 71 -4.66 4.71 -6.51
C SER A 71 -5.33 3.96 -7.66
N THR A 72 -4.57 3.10 -8.34
CA THR A 72 -5.00 2.47 -9.59
C THR A 72 -5.93 1.29 -9.42
N ALA A 73 -5.88 0.60 -8.25
CA ALA A 73 -6.72 -0.56 -7.96
C ALA A 73 -6.91 -0.76 -6.45
N HIS A 74 -7.91 -1.56 -6.13
CA HIS A 74 -8.22 -1.97 -4.75
C HIS A 74 -7.39 -3.19 -4.35
N GLY A 75 -7.00 -3.28 -3.07
CA GLY A 75 -6.19 -4.37 -2.51
C GLY A 75 -6.81 -5.75 -2.67
N LEU A 76 -8.15 -5.87 -2.74
CA LEU A 76 -8.84 -7.14 -2.98
C LEU A 76 -8.50 -7.81 -4.31
N LYS A 77 -7.91 -7.09 -5.27
CA LYS A 77 -7.36 -7.71 -6.49
C LYS A 77 -6.00 -8.41 -6.26
N PHE A 78 -5.39 -8.18 -5.12
CA PHE A 78 -4.05 -8.64 -4.78
C PHE A 78 -4.04 -9.29 -3.39
N VAL A 79 -5.04 -10.13 -3.12
CA VAL A 79 -5.26 -10.74 -1.80
C VAL A 79 -4.04 -11.55 -1.37
N ASP A 80 -3.46 -12.35 -2.27
CA ASP A 80 -2.27 -13.16 -1.98
C ASP A 80 -1.10 -12.29 -1.49
N PHE A 81 -0.82 -11.18 -2.16
CA PHE A 81 0.21 -10.23 -1.73
C PHE A 81 -0.07 -9.67 -0.33
N LYS A 82 -1.32 -9.28 -0.05
CA LYS A 82 -1.73 -8.75 1.25
C LYS A 82 -1.60 -9.79 2.36
N VAL A 83 -2.12 -10.98 2.12
CA VAL A 83 -2.04 -12.10 3.09
C VAL A 83 -0.58 -12.42 3.39
N ARG A 84 0.24 -12.65 2.38
CA ARG A 84 1.65 -12.98 2.54
C ARG A 84 2.46 -11.90 3.25
N TYR A 85 2.15 -10.62 3.03
CA TYR A 85 2.75 -9.53 3.79
C TYR A 85 2.46 -9.67 5.29
N HIS A 86 1.18 -9.83 5.63
CA HIS A 86 0.75 -9.91 7.03
C HIS A 86 1.12 -11.23 7.72
N GLU A 87 1.33 -12.29 6.95
CA GLU A 87 1.88 -13.57 7.43
C GLU A 87 3.42 -13.58 7.48
N MET A 88 4.07 -12.51 7.05
CA MET A 88 5.54 -12.39 6.99
C MET A 88 6.19 -13.45 6.07
N THR A 89 5.51 -13.81 4.98
CA THR A 89 5.96 -14.82 4.01
C THR A 89 6.37 -14.24 2.65
N LEU A 90 6.39 -12.90 2.51
CA LEU A 90 6.95 -12.26 1.33
C LEU A 90 8.49 -12.33 1.37
N GLU A 91 9.06 -12.88 0.30
CA GLU A 91 10.51 -13.00 0.18
C GLU A 91 11.20 -11.62 0.13
N GLY A 92 12.20 -11.43 0.96
CA GLY A 92 12.97 -10.18 1.02
C GLY A 92 12.24 -8.98 1.63
N VAL A 93 11.08 -9.20 2.25
CA VAL A 93 10.30 -8.15 2.92
C VAL A 93 10.22 -8.42 4.42
N GLU A 94 10.68 -7.47 5.22
CA GLU A 94 10.48 -7.45 6.67
C GLU A 94 9.19 -6.67 6.96
N SER A 95 8.10 -7.40 7.27
CA SER A 95 6.76 -6.81 7.45
C SER A 95 6.63 -6.12 8.80
N GLN A 96 6.98 -4.83 8.88
CA GLN A 96 6.98 -4.05 10.12
C GLN A 96 5.57 -3.77 10.66
N ALA A 97 4.59 -3.68 9.76
CA ALA A 97 3.19 -3.46 10.10
C ALA A 97 2.35 -4.75 9.94
N ALA A 98 2.96 -5.91 10.22
CA ALA A 98 2.25 -7.18 10.10
C ALA A 98 1.02 -7.25 11.02
N ASN A 99 -0.08 -7.74 10.48
CA ASN A 99 -1.32 -8.02 11.20
C ASN A 99 -1.92 -9.31 10.61
N PRO A 100 -1.51 -10.49 11.11
CA PRO A 100 -1.87 -11.76 10.52
C PRO A 100 -3.38 -11.92 10.35
N PRO A 101 -3.84 -12.34 9.16
CA PRO A 101 -5.24 -12.56 8.92
C PRO A 101 -5.76 -13.74 9.75
N ILE A 102 -7.03 -13.72 10.07
CA ILE A 102 -7.69 -14.79 10.79
C ILE A 102 -8.65 -15.50 9.82
N GLU A 103 -8.41 -16.77 9.60
CA GLU A 103 -9.33 -17.59 8.80
C GLU A 103 -10.57 -17.98 9.61
N LEU A 104 -11.72 -17.70 9.07
CA LEU A 104 -13.01 -18.03 9.67
C LEU A 104 -13.88 -18.76 8.64
N PRO A 105 -14.77 -19.66 9.08
CA PRO A 105 -15.81 -20.20 8.23
C PRO A 105 -16.64 -19.08 7.59
N ALA A 106 -17.12 -19.29 6.37
CA ALA A 106 -18.01 -18.35 5.68
C ALA A 106 -19.44 -18.38 6.30
N ASP A 107 -19.51 -18.09 7.59
CA ASP A 107 -20.74 -18.04 8.39
C ASP A 107 -20.86 -16.66 9.03
N TYR A 108 -21.98 -16.00 8.80
CA TYR A 108 -22.20 -14.63 9.28
C TYR A 108 -22.10 -14.52 10.81
N ALA A 109 -22.68 -15.44 11.56
CA ALA A 109 -22.68 -15.36 13.02
C ALA A 109 -21.26 -15.53 13.58
N VAL A 110 -20.49 -16.47 13.04
CA VAL A 110 -19.10 -16.71 13.44
C VAL A 110 -18.22 -15.47 13.18
N VAL A 111 -18.34 -14.89 11.97
CA VAL A 111 -17.57 -13.71 11.59
C VAL A 111 -17.96 -12.51 12.46
N ARG A 112 -19.26 -12.22 12.60
CA ARG A 112 -19.77 -11.13 13.44
C ARG A 112 -19.29 -11.25 14.88
N ASP A 113 -19.44 -12.41 15.49
CA ASP A 113 -19.10 -12.61 16.90
C ASP A 113 -17.59 -12.53 17.13
N HIS A 114 -16.78 -12.95 16.17
CA HIS A 114 -15.34 -12.75 16.20
C HIS A 114 -14.97 -11.26 16.12
N MET A 115 -15.55 -10.52 15.18
CA MET A 115 -15.31 -9.08 15.03
C MET A 115 -15.69 -8.30 16.28
N LEU A 116 -16.84 -8.61 16.90
CA LEU A 116 -17.28 -7.94 18.12
C LEU A 116 -16.30 -8.17 19.28
N ARG A 117 -15.86 -9.41 19.49
CA ARG A 117 -14.82 -9.72 20.52
C ARG A 117 -13.51 -8.95 20.28
N GLU A 118 -13.05 -8.86 19.04
CA GLU A 118 -11.82 -8.13 18.72
C GLU A 118 -11.96 -6.61 18.94
N ILE A 119 -13.12 -6.04 18.65
CA ILE A 119 -13.41 -4.63 18.95
C ILE A 119 -13.41 -4.40 20.46
N GLU A 120 -14.12 -5.22 21.22
CA GLU A 120 -14.17 -5.12 22.68
C GLU A 120 -12.78 -5.20 23.32
N ARG A 121 -11.94 -6.13 22.85
CA ARG A 121 -10.56 -6.29 23.31
C ARG A 121 -9.71 -5.03 23.06
N ARG A 122 -9.90 -4.36 21.93
CA ARG A 122 -9.13 -3.14 21.59
C ARG A 122 -9.63 -1.88 22.28
N VAL A 123 -10.93 -1.80 22.59
CA VAL A 123 -11.53 -0.64 23.27
C VAL A 123 -11.34 -0.73 24.78
N GLY A 124 -11.18 -1.93 25.33
CA GLY A 124 -10.99 -2.16 26.77
C GLY A 124 -9.54 -2.17 27.25
N SER A 125 -8.58 -1.94 26.32
CA SER A 125 -7.15 -1.80 26.62
C SER A 125 -6.70 -0.35 26.46
#